data_56a7fe94aceb800fc92c726b04b98515
#
_entry.id   56a7fe94aceb800fc92c726b04b98515
#
_cell.length_a   1.000
_cell.length_b   1.000
_cell.length_c   1.000
_cell.angle_alpha   90.00
_cell.angle_beta   90.00
_cell.angle_gamma   90.00
#
_symmetry.space_group_name_H-M   'P 1'
#
loop_
_entity.id
_entity.type
_entity.pdbx_description
1 polymer ?
#
loop_
_entity_poly.entity_id
_entity_poly.type
_entity_poly.pdbx_seq_one_letter_code
_entity_poly.pdbx_strand_id
1 'polypeptide(L)'
;DSIFTVRMPAGIAVCGILTNGGTLFTGICGLKTPVKKLAWVFVLNGLGTVIPAIVSWSNVVDGATKLGATAAAVMLGKLGMNPVSWLLNGLMCGVLMYLAVIGYKKAKDSLHGIAAVLFAIVGFIVCGFEHSIADMGYLAIAIPSLSFWQILQCMGMILVIMLGNVFGGKLMRMVLVDWQEKDA
;
A
#
# COMPACT_ATOMS: atom_id res chain seq x y z
N ASP A 1 -17.67 10.18 0.30
CA ASP A 1 -18.00 9.14 -0.72
C ASP A 1 -16.89 8.94 -1.77
N SER A 2 -16.11 9.99 -2.12
CA SER A 2 -15.04 9.90 -3.13
C SER A 2 -13.82 9.04 -2.69
N ILE A 3 -13.50 9.03 -1.41
CA ILE A 3 -12.36 8.28 -0.86
C ILE A 3 -12.58 6.76 -0.98
N PHE A 4 -13.81 6.30 -0.77
CA PHE A 4 -14.15 4.87 -0.88
C PHE A 4 -14.01 4.37 -2.32
N THR A 5 -14.45 5.17 -3.30
CA THR A 5 -14.40 4.83 -4.73
C THR A 5 -12.97 4.71 -5.25
N VAL A 6 -12.03 5.50 -4.73
CA VAL A 6 -10.62 5.46 -5.15
C VAL A 6 -9.82 4.35 -4.45
N ARG A 7 -10.22 3.95 -3.23
CA ARG A 7 -9.49 2.95 -2.42
C ARG A 7 -9.93 1.50 -2.65
N MET A 8 -11.18 1.27 -3.04
CA MET A 8 -11.72 -0.08 -3.26
C MET A 8 -11.01 -0.90 -4.36
N PRO A 9 -10.61 -0.31 -5.51
CA PRO A 9 -9.86 -1.04 -6.53
C PRO A 9 -8.53 -1.64 -6.03
N ALA A 10 -7.92 -1.04 -5.00
CA ALA A 10 -6.69 -1.54 -4.41
C ALA A 10 -6.87 -2.95 -3.81
N GLY A 11 -8.03 -3.22 -3.18
CA GLY A 11 -8.34 -4.54 -2.61
C GLY A 11 -8.40 -5.64 -3.67
N ILE A 12 -9.09 -5.36 -4.77
CA ILE A 12 -9.22 -6.29 -5.89
C ILE A 12 -7.85 -6.55 -6.53
N ALA A 13 -7.03 -5.49 -6.70
CA ALA A 13 -5.68 -5.62 -7.25
C ALA A 13 -4.78 -6.48 -6.36
N VAL A 14 -4.81 -6.30 -5.03
CA VAL A 14 -4.02 -7.13 -4.10
C VAL A 14 -4.46 -8.59 -4.13
N CYS A 15 -5.77 -8.88 -4.14
CA CYS A 15 -6.28 -10.23 -4.34
C CYS A 15 -5.77 -10.81 -5.66
N GLY A 16 -5.87 -10.08 -6.76
CA GLY A 16 -5.39 -10.52 -8.07
C GLY A 16 -3.88 -10.81 -8.10
N ILE A 17 -3.07 -9.98 -7.44
CA ILE A 17 -1.61 -10.20 -7.32
C ILE A 17 -1.33 -11.49 -6.54
N LEU A 18 -1.98 -11.71 -5.41
CA LEU A 18 -1.74 -12.86 -4.55
C LEU A 18 -2.23 -14.16 -5.19
N THR A 19 -3.40 -14.16 -5.82
CA THR A 19 -3.97 -15.35 -6.49
C THR A 19 -3.14 -15.80 -7.69
N ASN A 20 -2.46 -14.88 -8.37
CA ASN A 20 -1.57 -15.16 -9.50
C ASN A 20 -0.10 -15.34 -9.10
N GLY A 21 0.22 -15.47 -7.81
CA GLY A 21 1.58 -15.67 -7.34
C GLY A 21 2.48 -14.43 -7.44
N GLY A 22 1.90 -13.26 -7.68
CA GLY A 22 2.62 -12.00 -7.74
C GLY A 22 3.23 -11.58 -6.40
N THR A 23 4.17 -10.66 -6.45
CA THR A 23 4.89 -10.18 -5.28
C THR A 23 4.52 -8.72 -4.98
N LEU A 24 3.89 -8.49 -3.84
CA LEU A 24 3.59 -7.17 -3.33
C LEU A 24 4.62 -6.76 -2.28
N PHE A 25 5.21 -5.57 -2.41
CA PHE A 25 6.24 -5.05 -1.51
C PHE A 25 5.81 -5.14 -0.03
N THR A 26 4.68 -4.55 0.32
CA THR A 26 4.17 -4.53 1.70
C THR A 26 3.87 -5.92 2.25
N GLY A 27 3.51 -6.87 1.38
CA GLY A 27 3.26 -8.25 1.76
C GLY A 27 4.53 -9.06 2.05
N ILE A 28 5.67 -8.70 1.44
CA ILE A 28 6.95 -9.40 1.67
C ILE A 28 7.85 -8.70 2.68
N CYS A 29 7.51 -7.50 3.14
CA CYS A 29 8.30 -6.75 4.12
C CYS A 29 8.54 -7.53 5.42
N GLY A 30 7.55 -8.26 5.88
CA GLY A 30 7.64 -9.11 7.07
C GLY A 30 8.34 -10.45 6.84
N LEU A 31 8.52 -10.89 5.60
CA LEU A 31 9.18 -12.18 5.28
C LEU A 31 10.70 -12.07 5.38
N LYS A 32 11.41 -13.24 5.41
CA LYS A 32 12.87 -13.33 5.29
C LYS A 32 13.31 -12.97 3.86
N THR A 33 13.14 -11.72 3.47
CA THR A 33 13.46 -11.23 2.12
C THR A 33 14.74 -10.39 2.17
N PRO A 34 15.75 -10.68 1.30
CA PRO A 34 16.95 -9.86 1.19
C PRO A 34 16.61 -8.40 0.85
N VAL A 35 17.32 -7.45 1.45
CA VAL A 35 17.08 -6.01 1.25
C VAL A 35 17.12 -5.62 -0.23
N LYS A 36 18.05 -6.17 -1.01
CA LYS A 36 18.14 -5.93 -2.45
C LYS A 36 16.87 -6.34 -3.19
N LYS A 37 16.30 -7.51 -2.87
CA LYS A 37 15.04 -7.96 -3.47
C LYS A 37 13.87 -7.06 -3.03
N LEU A 38 13.85 -6.66 -1.76
CA LEU A 38 12.83 -5.76 -1.23
C LEU A 38 12.85 -4.41 -1.95
N ALA A 39 14.04 -3.82 -2.15
CA ALA A 39 14.20 -2.58 -2.90
C ALA A 39 13.73 -2.71 -4.36
N TRP A 40 14.10 -3.79 -5.05
CA TRP A 40 13.63 -4.03 -6.42
C TRP A 40 12.11 -4.16 -6.51
N VAL A 41 11.49 -4.92 -5.60
CA VAL A 41 10.03 -5.08 -5.59
C VAL A 41 9.35 -3.74 -5.29
N PHE A 42 9.92 -2.90 -4.41
CA PHE A 42 9.41 -1.57 -4.15
C PHE A 42 9.39 -0.70 -5.42
N VAL A 43 10.51 -0.65 -6.13
CA VAL A 43 10.63 0.12 -7.38
C VAL A 43 9.68 -0.43 -8.46
N LEU A 44 9.65 -1.74 -8.66
CA LEU A 44 8.80 -2.35 -9.69
C LEU A 44 7.31 -2.19 -9.38
N ASN A 45 6.90 -2.31 -8.13
CA ASN A 45 5.52 -2.04 -7.73
C ASN A 45 5.17 -0.56 -7.95
N GLY A 46 6.09 0.36 -7.62
CA GLY A 46 5.92 1.79 -7.90
C GLY A 46 5.79 2.08 -9.40
N LEU A 47 6.66 1.52 -10.23
CA LEU A 47 6.57 1.65 -11.68
C LEU A 47 5.23 1.10 -12.23
N GLY A 48 4.74 0.01 -11.65
CA GLY A 48 3.43 -0.54 -12.00
C GLY A 48 2.27 0.43 -11.78
N THR A 49 2.39 1.38 -10.85
CA THR A 49 1.36 2.40 -10.60
C THR A 49 1.34 3.51 -11.67
N VAL A 50 2.40 3.63 -12.47
CA VAL A 50 2.48 4.63 -13.55
C VAL A 50 1.53 4.29 -14.70
N ILE A 51 1.30 3.01 -14.98
CA ILE A 51 0.41 2.58 -16.08
C ILE A 51 -1.01 3.13 -15.92
N PRO A 52 -1.74 2.89 -14.79
CA PRO A 52 -3.06 3.48 -14.59
C PRO A 52 -3.00 5.02 -14.50
N ALA A 53 -1.89 5.62 -14.08
CA ALA A 53 -1.72 7.07 -14.09
C ALA A 53 -1.68 7.62 -15.51
N ILE A 54 -0.91 7.00 -16.41
CA ILE A 54 -0.87 7.40 -17.83
C ILE A 54 -2.25 7.28 -18.46
N VAL A 55 -2.98 6.21 -18.20
CA VAL A 55 -4.37 6.06 -18.68
C VAL A 55 -5.25 7.16 -18.12
N SER A 56 -5.10 7.53 -16.85
CA SER A 56 -5.82 8.65 -16.23
C SER A 56 -5.48 10.00 -16.89
N TRP A 57 -4.21 10.24 -17.25
CA TRP A 57 -3.80 11.47 -17.90
C TRP A 57 -4.22 11.56 -19.38
N SER A 58 -4.29 10.43 -20.09
CA SER A 58 -4.68 10.38 -21.51
C SER A 58 -6.19 10.54 -21.70
N ASN A 59 -7.01 10.23 -20.71
CA ASN A 59 -8.45 10.45 -20.75
C ASN A 59 -8.77 11.94 -20.51
N VAL A 60 -8.73 12.70 -21.58
CA VAL A 60 -9.05 14.15 -21.64
C VAL A 60 -10.56 14.44 -21.38
N VAL A 61 -11.32 13.46 -20.97
CA VAL A 61 -12.71 13.61 -20.56
C VAL A 61 -12.76 14.20 -19.14
N ASP A 62 -13.71 15.08 -18.87
CA ASP A 62 -13.89 15.82 -17.60
C ASP A 62 -13.70 15.02 -16.29
N GLY A 63 -13.81 13.69 -16.35
CA GLY A 63 -13.57 12.79 -15.22
C GLY A 63 -12.08 12.64 -14.82
N ALA A 64 -11.16 12.76 -15.75
CA ALA A 64 -9.72 12.55 -15.47
C ALA A 64 -9.11 13.74 -14.71
N THR A 65 -9.52 14.96 -15.01
CA THR A 65 -9.15 16.16 -14.26
C THR A 65 -9.67 16.11 -12.84
N LYS A 66 -10.87 15.58 -12.63
CA LYS A 66 -11.44 15.37 -11.28
C LYS A 66 -10.65 14.32 -10.50
N LEU A 67 -10.23 13.22 -11.13
CA LEU A 67 -9.46 12.17 -10.48
C LEU A 67 -8.06 12.68 -10.07
N GLY A 68 -7.38 13.42 -10.94
CA GLY A 68 -6.10 14.06 -10.64
C GLY A 68 -6.20 15.06 -9.48
N ALA A 69 -7.22 15.92 -9.50
CA ALA A 69 -7.46 16.89 -8.43
C ALA A 69 -7.81 16.19 -7.10
N THR A 70 -8.61 15.13 -7.14
CA THR A 70 -8.94 14.33 -5.94
C THR A 70 -7.70 13.64 -5.38
N ALA A 71 -6.88 13.02 -6.23
CA ALA A 71 -5.63 12.40 -5.82
C ALA A 71 -4.65 13.43 -5.22
N ALA A 72 -4.54 14.61 -5.81
CA ALA A 72 -3.73 15.71 -5.29
C ALA A 72 -4.23 16.19 -3.92
N ALA A 73 -5.54 16.36 -3.74
CA ALA A 73 -6.13 16.73 -2.46
C ALA A 73 -5.84 15.67 -1.37
N VAL A 74 -5.92 14.37 -1.71
CA VAL A 74 -5.54 13.28 -0.80
C VAL A 74 -4.07 13.38 -0.41
N MET A 75 -3.16 13.56 -1.37
CA MET A 75 -1.72 13.63 -1.11
C MET A 75 -1.36 14.86 -0.26
N LEU A 76 -1.95 16.01 -0.56
CA LEU A 76 -1.72 17.26 0.21
C LEU A 76 -2.30 17.16 1.61
N GLY A 77 -3.46 16.52 1.78
CA GLY A 77 -4.03 16.25 3.10
C GLY A 77 -3.10 15.37 3.96
N LYS A 78 -2.47 14.36 3.36
CA LYS A 78 -1.48 13.51 4.04
C LYS A 78 -0.20 14.28 4.38
N LEU A 79 0.26 15.18 3.52
CA LEU A 79 1.40 16.05 3.83
C LEU A 79 1.15 16.96 5.04
N GLY A 80 -0.10 17.30 5.33
CA GLY A 80 -0.50 18.05 6.52
C GLY A 80 -0.33 17.31 7.84
N MET A 81 -0.15 15.98 7.81
CA MET A 81 0.16 15.19 9.01
C MET A 81 1.65 15.31 9.38
N ASN A 82 1.99 15.05 10.64
CA ASN A 82 3.38 15.02 11.05
C ASN A 82 4.09 13.71 10.64
N PRO A 83 5.45 13.70 10.51
CA PRO A 83 6.20 12.52 10.08
C PRO A 83 6.04 11.30 11.00
N VAL A 84 5.77 11.49 12.29
CA VAL A 84 5.52 10.40 13.23
C VAL A 84 4.20 9.72 12.89
N SER A 85 3.17 10.48 12.51
CA SER A 85 1.90 9.93 12.05
C SER A 85 2.06 9.12 10.77
N TRP A 86 2.86 9.57 9.81
CA TRP A 86 3.18 8.80 8.60
C TRP A 86 3.83 7.46 8.94
N LEU A 87 4.82 7.48 9.85
CA LEU A 87 5.52 6.26 10.29
C LEU A 87 4.57 5.29 10.99
N LEU A 88 3.78 5.76 11.96
CA LEU A 88 2.87 4.92 12.73
C LEU A 88 1.72 4.37 11.89
N ASN A 89 1.11 5.17 11.05
CA ASN A 89 0.07 4.70 10.13
C ASN A 89 0.65 3.70 9.11
N GLY A 90 1.88 3.92 8.64
CA GLY A 90 2.63 2.97 7.84
C GLY A 90 2.88 1.66 8.58
N LEU A 91 3.29 1.72 9.85
CA LEU A 91 3.54 0.54 10.68
C LEU A 91 2.27 -0.31 10.83
N MET A 92 1.14 0.31 11.16
CA MET A 92 -0.12 -0.42 11.29
C MET A 92 -0.58 -1.05 9.99
N CYS A 93 -0.41 -0.36 8.87
CA CYS A 93 -0.65 -0.95 7.55
C CYS A 93 0.27 -2.15 7.28
N GLY A 94 1.56 -2.04 7.61
CA GLY A 94 2.52 -3.13 7.46
C GLY A 94 2.14 -4.39 8.25
N VAL A 95 1.63 -4.21 9.48
CA VAL A 95 1.06 -5.30 10.31
C VAL A 95 -0.08 -5.99 9.56
N LEU A 96 -1.09 -5.22 9.11
CA LEU A 96 -2.27 -5.78 8.43
C LEU A 96 -1.91 -6.45 7.11
N MET A 97 -1.00 -5.89 6.33
CA MET A 97 -0.56 -6.49 5.08
C MET A 97 0.23 -7.79 5.29
N TYR A 98 1.01 -7.89 6.35
CA TYR A 98 1.66 -9.15 6.72
C TYR A 98 0.60 -10.22 7.08
N LEU A 99 -0.40 -9.85 7.90
CA LEU A 99 -1.51 -10.74 8.26
C LEU A 99 -2.30 -11.18 7.03
N ALA A 100 -2.57 -10.29 6.08
CA ALA A 100 -3.22 -10.61 4.82
C ALA A 100 -2.46 -11.71 4.05
N VAL A 101 -1.15 -11.54 3.86
CA VAL A 101 -0.33 -12.47 3.09
C VAL A 101 -0.18 -13.81 3.80
N ILE A 102 0.05 -13.82 5.11
CA ILE A 102 0.14 -15.07 5.88
C ILE A 102 -1.21 -15.76 5.96
N GLY A 103 -2.28 -15.01 6.18
CA GLY A 103 -3.65 -15.53 6.18
C GLY A 103 -3.99 -16.19 4.85
N TYR A 104 -3.66 -15.54 3.72
CA TYR A 104 -3.83 -16.13 2.39
C TYR A 104 -3.03 -17.43 2.21
N LYS A 105 -1.73 -17.41 2.57
CA LYS A 105 -0.84 -18.59 2.39
C LYS A 105 -1.19 -19.77 3.27
N LYS A 106 -1.74 -19.54 4.46
CA LYS A 106 -2.11 -20.57 5.44
C LYS A 106 -3.58 -20.97 5.35
N ALA A 107 -4.37 -20.33 4.49
CA ALA A 107 -5.78 -20.64 4.33
C ALA A 107 -5.99 -22.07 3.82
N LYS A 108 -7.05 -22.71 4.32
CA LYS A 108 -7.44 -24.08 3.92
C LYS A 108 -7.90 -24.16 2.46
N ASP A 109 -8.48 -23.07 1.96
CA ASP A 109 -8.98 -22.94 0.59
C ASP A 109 -8.92 -21.46 0.14
N SER A 110 -9.19 -21.24 -1.14
CA SER A 110 -9.13 -19.93 -1.77
C SER A 110 -10.09 -18.90 -1.16
N LEU A 111 -11.27 -19.33 -0.71
CA LEU A 111 -12.29 -18.45 -0.15
C LEU A 111 -11.81 -17.84 1.18
N HIS A 112 -11.29 -18.67 2.09
CA HIS A 112 -10.72 -18.20 3.35
C HIS A 112 -9.50 -17.31 3.13
N GLY A 113 -8.67 -17.65 2.13
CA GLY A 113 -7.53 -16.81 1.76
C GLY A 113 -7.94 -15.43 1.26
N ILE A 114 -8.91 -15.36 0.35
CA ILE A 114 -9.44 -14.10 -0.16
C ILE A 114 -10.11 -13.29 0.97
N ALA A 115 -10.88 -13.94 1.84
CA ALA A 115 -11.49 -13.27 2.98
C ALA A 115 -10.43 -12.63 3.89
N ALA A 116 -9.36 -13.35 4.24
CA ALA A 116 -8.27 -12.79 5.06
C ALA A 116 -7.65 -11.53 4.44
N VAL A 117 -7.41 -11.54 3.12
CA VAL A 117 -6.89 -10.38 2.38
C VAL A 117 -7.89 -9.23 2.40
N LEU A 118 -9.16 -9.48 2.11
CA LEU A 118 -10.19 -8.44 2.08
C LEU A 118 -10.38 -7.77 3.44
N PHE A 119 -10.46 -8.56 4.53
CA PHE A 119 -10.58 -8.01 5.88
C PHE A 119 -9.39 -7.11 6.26
N ALA A 120 -8.17 -7.53 5.95
CA ALA A 120 -6.99 -6.73 6.22
C ALA A 120 -6.99 -5.42 5.41
N ILE A 121 -7.39 -5.48 4.13
CA ILE A 121 -7.46 -4.30 3.25
C ILE A 121 -8.55 -3.34 3.69
N VAL A 122 -9.75 -3.85 3.97
CA VAL A 122 -10.85 -3.02 4.51
C VAL A 122 -10.40 -2.39 5.82
N GLY A 123 -9.75 -3.15 6.69
CA GLY A 123 -9.23 -2.66 7.98
C GLY A 123 -8.29 -1.47 7.80
N PHE A 124 -7.24 -1.57 6.95
CA PHE A 124 -6.33 -0.44 6.80
C PHE A 124 -6.98 0.76 6.10
N ILE A 125 -7.92 0.53 5.16
CA ILE A 125 -8.63 1.62 4.48
C ILE A 125 -9.53 2.39 5.46
N VAL A 126 -10.33 1.68 6.24
CA VAL A 126 -11.28 2.27 7.21
C VAL A 126 -10.54 3.02 8.32
N CYS A 127 -9.44 2.45 8.83
CA CYS A 127 -8.62 3.08 9.86
C CYS A 127 -7.75 4.23 9.34
N GLY A 128 -7.68 4.46 8.02
CA GLY A 128 -6.85 5.51 7.45
C GLY A 128 -5.34 5.23 7.54
N PHE A 129 -4.93 3.96 7.63
CA PHE A 129 -3.52 3.60 7.65
C PHE A 129 -2.87 3.79 6.27
N GLU A 130 -1.55 4.01 6.25
CA GLU A 130 -0.83 4.46 5.08
C GLU A 130 -0.07 3.32 4.40
N HIS A 131 -0.35 3.13 3.10
CA HIS A 131 0.24 2.08 2.27
C HIS A 131 1.14 2.70 1.20
N SER A 132 2.45 2.57 1.33
CA SER A 132 3.44 3.25 0.48
C SER A 132 3.24 3.04 -1.03
N ILE A 133 2.85 1.83 -1.49
CA ILE A 133 2.61 1.58 -2.92
C ILE A 133 1.29 2.22 -3.38
N ALA A 134 0.26 2.23 -2.56
CA ALA A 134 -0.98 2.95 -2.88
C ALA A 134 -0.73 4.46 -2.98
N ASP A 135 0.10 5.00 -2.10
CA ASP A 135 0.48 6.41 -2.12
C ASP A 135 1.32 6.78 -3.36
N MET A 136 2.17 5.87 -3.86
CA MET A 136 2.81 6.04 -5.16
C MET A 136 1.78 6.14 -6.30
N GLY A 137 0.73 5.33 -6.25
CA GLY A 137 -0.36 5.39 -7.23
C GLY A 137 -1.11 6.72 -7.17
N TYR A 138 -1.44 7.20 -5.96
CA TYR A 138 -2.05 8.52 -5.80
C TYR A 138 -1.14 9.64 -6.28
N LEU A 139 0.15 9.59 -5.93
CA LEU A 139 1.13 10.56 -6.38
C LEU A 139 1.23 10.56 -7.91
N ALA A 140 1.36 9.39 -8.53
CA ALA A 140 1.45 9.27 -9.98
C ALA A 140 0.24 9.93 -10.68
N ILE A 141 -0.99 9.65 -10.23
CA ILE A 141 -2.20 10.26 -10.77
C ILE A 141 -2.24 11.77 -10.52
N ALA A 142 -1.73 12.24 -9.38
CA ALA A 142 -1.76 13.64 -8.94
C ALA A 142 -0.70 14.53 -9.59
N ILE A 143 0.36 13.96 -10.20
CA ILE A 143 1.51 14.72 -10.76
C ILE A 143 1.08 15.95 -11.56
N PRO A 144 0.13 15.89 -12.53
CA PRO A 144 -0.26 17.06 -13.31
C PRO A 144 -0.89 18.20 -12.48
N SER A 145 -1.35 17.91 -11.26
CA SER A 145 -2.03 18.85 -10.37
C SER A 145 -1.16 19.31 -9.21
N LEU A 146 0.11 18.92 -9.15
CA LEU A 146 1.05 19.24 -8.08
C LEU A 146 2.23 20.06 -8.59
N SER A 147 2.75 20.96 -7.74
CA SER A 147 4.02 21.62 -8.00
C SER A 147 5.21 20.66 -7.78
N PHE A 148 6.35 20.98 -8.37
CA PHE A 148 7.60 20.21 -8.22
C PHE A 148 7.96 19.98 -6.73
N TRP A 149 7.84 21.00 -5.90
CA TRP A 149 8.13 20.90 -4.46
C TRP A 149 7.15 19.99 -3.73
N GLN A 150 5.87 20.05 -4.07
CA GLN A 150 4.87 19.14 -3.50
C GLN A 150 5.15 17.69 -3.88
N ILE A 151 5.59 17.44 -5.12
CA ILE A 151 5.99 16.09 -5.56
C ILE A 151 7.16 15.58 -4.71
N LEU A 152 8.21 16.38 -4.52
CA LEU A 152 9.36 16.00 -3.68
C LEU A 152 8.96 15.73 -2.23
N GLN A 153 8.09 16.55 -1.65
CA GLN A 153 7.57 16.35 -0.30
C GLN A 153 6.77 15.06 -0.19
N CYS A 154 5.90 14.77 -1.18
CA CYS A 154 5.16 13.51 -1.24
C CYS A 154 6.09 12.30 -1.37
N MET A 155 7.15 12.39 -2.15
CA MET A 155 8.15 11.31 -2.25
C MET A 155 8.84 11.07 -0.89
N GLY A 156 9.22 12.13 -0.19
CA GLY A 156 9.78 12.03 1.17
C GLY A 156 8.81 11.37 2.15
N MET A 157 7.55 11.79 2.14
CA MET A 157 6.49 11.19 2.95
C MET A 157 6.33 9.70 2.65
N ILE A 158 6.27 9.30 1.37
CA ILE A 158 6.15 7.89 0.94
C ILE A 158 7.32 7.05 1.47
N LEU A 159 8.54 7.58 1.50
CA LEU A 159 9.70 6.89 2.05
C LEU A 159 9.55 6.63 3.57
N VAL A 160 9.01 7.60 4.32
CA VAL A 160 8.74 7.41 5.75
C VAL A 160 7.64 6.37 5.97
N ILE A 161 6.57 6.42 5.19
CA ILE A 161 5.49 5.42 5.21
C ILE A 161 6.03 4.03 4.86
N MET A 162 6.89 3.93 3.84
CA MET A 162 7.57 2.69 3.45
C MET A 162 8.36 2.07 4.61
N LEU A 163 9.11 2.88 5.35
CA LEU A 163 9.81 2.40 6.55
C LEU A 163 8.82 1.87 7.58
N GLY A 164 7.72 2.58 7.81
CA GLY A 164 6.63 2.11 8.66
C GLY A 164 6.09 0.74 8.22
N ASN A 165 5.77 0.59 6.92
CA ASN A 165 5.30 -0.69 6.37
C ASN A 165 6.30 -1.83 6.61
N VAL A 166 7.60 -1.58 6.43
CA VAL A 166 8.66 -2.57 6.69
C VAL A 166 8.73 -2.94 8.17
N PHE A 167 8.72 -1.95 9.06
CA PHE A 167 8.78 -2.19 10.51
C PHE A 167 7.56 -2.94 11.00
N GLY A 168 6.35 -2.56 10.56
CA GLY A 168 5.11 -3.22 10.93
C GLY A 168 5.07 -4.68 10.50
N GLY A 169 5.45 -4.98 9.26
CA GLY A 169 5.52 -6.34 8.76
C GLY A 169 6.54 -7.20 9.51
N LYS A 170 7.71 -6.65 9.83
CA LYS A 170 8.73 -7.36 10.62
C LYS A 170 8.29 -7.59 12.06
N LEU A 171 7.69 -6.58 12.70
CA LEU A 171 7.18 -6.68 14.06
C LEU A 171 6.15 -7.81 14.16
N MET A 172 5.16 -7.82 13.26
CA MET A 172 4.11 -8.83 13.28
C MET A 172 4.66 -10.23 13.01
N ARG A 173 5.67 -10.35 12.14
CA ARG A 173 6.37 -11.61 11.95
C ARG A 173 7.02 -12.11 13.23
N MET A 174 7.75 -11.26 13.95
CA MET A 174 8.41 -11.64 15.22
C MET A 174 7.38 -12.17 16.21
N VAL A 175 6.25 -11.46 16.37
CA VAL A 175 5.17 -11.90 17.26
C VAL A 175 4.62 -13.27 16.87
N LEU A 176 4.34 -13.50 15.59
CA LEU A 176 3.69 -14.74 15.14
C LEU A 176 4.66 -15.94 15.04
N VAL A 177 5.93 -15.73 14.67
CA VAL A 177 6.91 -16.81 14.54
C VAL A 177 7.43 -17.22 15.89
N ASP A 178 7.79 -16.27 16.75
CA ASP A 178 8.29 -16.56 18.10
C ASP A 178 7.23 -17.26 18.96
N TRP A 179 5.92 -16.97 18.71
CA TRP A 179 4.83 -17.65 19.39
C TRP A 179 4.71 -19.11 18.93
N GLN A 180 4.82 -19.38 17.64
CA GLN A 180 4.70 -20.76 17.10
C GLN A 180 5.89 -21.66 17.44
N GLU A 181 7.11 -21.10 17.59
CA GLU A 181 8.32 -21.85 17.99
C GLU A 181 8.34 -22.17 19.51
N LYS A 182 7.56 -21.46 20.32
CA LYS A 182 7.43 -21.74 21.76
C LYS A 182 6.43 -22.83 22.11
N ASP A 183 5.45 -23.07 21.23
CA ASP A 183 4.38 -24.06 21.42
C ASP A 183 4.65 -25.37 20.65
N ALA A 184 5.78 -25.52 19.99
CA ALA A 184 6.23 -26.71 19.28
C ALA A 184 7.32 -27.46 20.05
#